data_06d2e4cc3272b0c84dd83ccde4544539
#
_entry.id   06d2e4cc3272b0c84dd83ccde4544539
#
_cell.length_a   1.000
_cell.length_b   1.000
_cell.length_c   1.000
_cell.angle_alpha   90.00
_cell.angle_beta   90.00
_cell.angle_gamma   90.00
#
_symmetry.space_group_name_H-M   'P 1'
#
loop_
_entity.id
_entity.type
_entity.pdbx_description
1 polymer ?
#
loop_
_entity_poly.entity_id
_entity_poly.type
_entity_poly.pdbx_seq_one_letter_code
_entity_poly.pdbx_strand_id
1 'polypeptide(L)'
;MDTEALADRLTRRLDNSAGLAYASRHVASALLDLGQWVPPDDWLIVGGSLARGEPTFLTAVDGNSQLVSDVDFLYVYYGDAPSTSIAALQREAENHFPTVDLMTLSLGDYRTIQTSLGFDVKNLGLALTEHGLPDHEPVILDARDAYEILLYYTQAYFWLGIHNQWGTGNTSPHFHLTVNRLCMKVLRATAMLDGAYAHHDFAPMAPHLAEQMRTELTWRRHPTTPPADPGRFWTYLASAFTRFDHEFGRQRPDAVNHTRYATTSSGRIIARHHRTVHELARAMTRAWLATPDPAALTTVKQRTWQRITGWTGSTTRPSPEDYFRAHRHDIHDHLLAMKVQVR
;
A
#
# COMPACT_ATOMS: atom_id res chain seq x y z
N MET A 1 -12.77 21.84 -10.67
CA MET A 1 -13.63 20.63 -10.56
C MET A 1 -14.65 20.90 -9.47
N ASP A 2 -15.93 20.59 -9.68
CA ASP A 2 -16.96 20.76 -8.66
C ASP A 2 -17.08 19.54 -7.73
N THR A 3 -17.80 19.70 -6.62
CA THR A 3 -17.94 18.69 -5.58
C THR A 3 -18.58 17.39 -6.09
N GLU A 4 -19.59 17.47 -6.97
CA GLU A 4 -20.27 16.29 -7.50
C GLU A 4 -19.34 15.48 -8.43
N ALA A 5 -18.66 16.15 -9.35
CA ALA A 5 -17.71 15.50 -10.26
C ALA A 5 -16.54 14.85 -9.49
N LEU A 6 -16.09 15.48 -8.40
CA LEU A 6 -15.07 14.87 -7.54
C LEU A 6 -15.62 13.67 -6.77
N ALA A 7 -16.81 13.78 -6.18
CA ALA A 7 -17.45 12.69 -5.45
C ALA A 7 -17.66 11.44 -6.34
N ASP A 8 -18.15 11.62 -7.56
CA ASP A 8 -18.31 10.54 -8.53
C ASP A 8 -16.96 9.88 -8.88
N ARG A 9 -15.92 10.68 -9.03
CA ARG A 9 -14.58 10.18 -9.32
C ARG A 9 -13.98 9.39 -8.15
N LEU A 10 -14.21 9.85 -6.91
CA LEU A 10 -13.75 9.16 -5.70
C LEU A 10 -14.39 7.79 -5.52
N THR A 11 -15.63 7.62 -5.96
CA THR A 11 -16.42 6.40 -5.74
C THR A 11 -16.68 5.57 -6.99
N ARG A 12 -16.06 5.90 -8.11
CA ARG A 12 -16.32 5.29 -9.44
C ARG A 12 -16.23 3.76 -9.48
N ARG A 13 -15.55 3.14 -8.50
CA ARG A 13 -15.41 1.69 -8.37
C ARG A 13 -16.25 1.09 -7.26
N LEU A 14 -17.08 1.89 -6.58
CA LEU A 14 -17.93 1.47 -5.49
C LEU A 14 -19.40 1.48 -5.95
N ASP A 15 -20.23 0.68 -5.26
CA ASP A 15 -21.68 0.71 -5.51
C ASP A 15 -22.27 2.00 -4.95
N ASN A 16 -23.18 2.61 -5.71
CA ASN A 16 -23.74 3.91 -5.38
C ASN A 16 -24.96 3.74 -4.47
N SER A 17 -24.77 3.74 -3.16
CA SER A 17 -25.86 3.84 -2.16
C SER A 17 -26.07 5.29 -1.73
N ALA A 18 -27.26 5.63 -1.25
CA ALA A 18 -27.57 6.99 -0.80
C ALA A 18 -26.64 7.48 0.33
N GLY A 19 -26.30 6.60 1.28
CA GLY A 19 -25.36 6.91 2.35
C GLY A 19 -23.93 7.14 1.84
N LEU A 20 -23.49 6.35 0.86
CA LEU A 20 -22.20 6.52 0.23
C LEU A 20 -22.15 7.83 -0.59
N ALA A 21 -23.21 8.16 -1.32
CA ALA A 21 -23.28 9.41 -2.08
C ALA A 21 -23.19 10.66 -1.18
N TYR A 22 -23.79 10.60 0.01
CA TYR A 22 -23.65 11.68 1.00
C TYR A 22 -22.21 11.79 1.53
N ALA A 23 -21.65 10.67 1.97
CA ALA A 23 -20.29 10.62 2.52
C ALA A 23 -19.24 11.05 1.49
N SER A 24 -19.38 10.63 0.23
CA SER A 24 -18.44 10.99 -0.84
C SER A 24 -18.48 12.47 -1.19
N ARG A 25 -19.67 13.12 -1.17
CA ARG A 25 -19.77 14.57 -1.34
C ARG A 25 -19.12 15.33 -0.20
N HIS A 26 -19.28 14.84 1.04
CA HIS A 26 -18.63 15.46 2.20
C HIS A 26 -17.10 15.38 2.10
N VAL A 27 -16.57 14.22 1.74
CA VAL A 27 -15.13 14.02 1.46
C VAL A 27 -14.67 14.93 0.32
N ALA A 28 -15.41 15.00 -0.78
CA ALA A 28 -15.07 15.84 -1.93
C ALA A 28 -15.04 17.33 -1.57
N SER A 29 -16.00 17.80 -0.78
CA SER A 29 -16.03 19.20 -0.29
C SER A 29 -14.79 19.50 0.55
N ALA A 30 -14.48 18.65 1.54
CA ALA A 30 -13.29 18.82 2.38
C ALA A 30 -11.97 18.82 1.59
N LEU A 31 -11.87 17.97 0.56
CA LEU A 31 -10.70 17.96 -0.33
C LEU A 31 -10.57 19.26 -1.12
N LEU A 32 -11.68 19.79 -1.65
CA LEU A 32 -11.66 21.06 -2.38
C LEU A 32 -11.32 22.24 -1.47
N ASP A 33 -11.82 22.24 -0.23
CA ASP A 33 -11.50 23.26 0.77
C ASP A 33 -9.99 23.24 1.09
N LEU A 34 -9.38 22.05 1.24
CA LEU A 34 -7.93 21.92 1.42
C LEU A 34 -7.14 22.42 0.20
N GLY A 35 -7.65 22.25 -1.01
CA GLY A 35 -7.04 22.79 -2.22
C GLY A 35 -6.90 24.32 -2.20
N GLN A 36 -7.77 25.04 -1.49
CA GLN A 36 -7.71 26.50 -1.34
C GLN A 36 -6.57 26.99 -0.42
N TRP A 37 -6.00 26.10 0.39
CA TRP A 37 -4.83 26.42 1.23
C TRP A 37 -3.52 26.45 0.45
N VAL A 38 -3.55 26.01 -0.79
CA VAL A 38 -2.37 25.85 -1.63
C VAL A 38 -2.21 27.08 -2.53
N PRO A 39 -1.02 27.72 -2.51
CA PRO A 39 -0.73 28.85 -3.39
C PRO A 39 -0.86 28.48 -4.87
N PRO A 40 -1.10 29.47 -5.76
CA PRO A 40 -1.35 29.22 -7.18
C PRO A 40 -0.21 28.50 -7.92
N ASP A 41 1.02 28.62 -7.45
CA ASP A 41 2.21 28.03 -8.09
C ASP A 41 2.57 26.63 -7.55
N ASP A 42 1.82 26.15 -6.56
CA ASP A 42 2.02 24.84 -5.93
C ASP A 42 0.85 23.92 -6.22
N TRP A 43 0.98 22.62 -5.93
CA TRP A 43 -0.05 21.60 -6.17
C TRP A 43 -0.32 20.79 -4.92
N LEU A 44 -1.59 20.49 -4.68
CA LEU A 44 -2.02 19.44 -3.77
C LEU A 44 -2.68 18.34 -4.58
N ILE A 45 -2.14 17.15 -4.49
CA ILE A 45 -2.55 15.99 -5.28
C ILE A 45 -3.01 14.89 -4.31
N VAL A 46 -4.22 14.40 -4.50
CA VAL A 46 -4.71 13.21 -3.80
C VAL A 46 -4.20 11.98 -4.53
N GLY A 47 -3.57 11.07 -3.79
CA GLY A 47 -3.10 9.78 -4.27
C GLY A 47 -3.89 8.60 -3.72
N GLY A 48 -3.27 7.45 -3.72
CA GLY A 48 -3.73 6.26 -3.00
C GLY A 48 -5.09 5.72 -3.43
N SER A 49 -5.84 5.21 -2.46
CA SER A 49 -7.12 4.55 -2.71
C SER A 49 -8.21 5.51 -3.19
N LEU A 50 -8.21 6.76 -2.73
CA LEU A 50 -9.16 7.77 -3.18
C LEU A 50 -8.95 8.09 -4.66
N ALA A 51 -7.72 8.36 -5.07
CA ALA A 51 -7.40 8.66 -6.46
C ALA A 51 -7.78 7.52 -7.41
N ARG A 52 -7.64 6.28 -6.95
CA ARG A 52 -8.06 5.09 -7.70
C ARG A 52 -9.58 4.87 -7.73
N GLY A 53 -10.37 5.63 -6.96
CA GLY A 53 -11.81 5.42 -6.81
C GLY A 53 -12.16 4.15 -6.02
N GLU A 54 -11.33 3.80 -5.04
CA GLU A 54 -11.44 2.58 -4.21
C GLU A 54 -11.35 2.88 -2.71
N PRO A 55 -11.88 4.00 -2.20
CA PRO A 55 -11.88 4.24 -0.76
C PRO A 55 -12.73 3.19 -0.05
N THR A 56 -12.50 3.03 1.25
CA THR A 56 -13.35 2.21 2.11
C THR A 56 -14.19 3.13 2.97
N PHE A 57 -15.50 2.92 2.92
CA PHE A 57 -16.45 3.53 3.82
C PHE A 57 -17.04 2.45 4.73
N LEU A 58 -17.17 2.74 6.02
CA LEU A 58 -17.96 1.93 6.93
C LEU A 58 -19.31 2.61 7.14
N THR A 59 -20.38 1.85 6.93
CA THR A 59 -21.74 2.31 7.17
C THR A 59 -22.15 1.84 8.56
N ALA A 60 -22.48 2.78 9.43
CA ALA A 60 -23.01 2.51 10.75
C ALA A 60 -24.46 2.02 10.68
N VAL A 61 -24.97 1.53 11.80
CA VAL A 61 -26.36 0.99 11.90
C VAL A 61 -27.41 2.04 11.56
N ASP A 62 -27.12 3.31 11.80
CA ASP A 62 -27.98 4.46 11.46
C ASP A 62 -27.97 4.84 9.96
N GLY A 63 -27.23 4.12 9.14
CA GLY A 63 -27.09 4.37 7.70
C GLY A 63 -26.05 5.42 7.33
N ASN A 64 -25.38 6.06 8.29
CA ASN A 64 -24.31 7.00 8.03
C ASN A 64 -23.04 6.25 7.61
N SER A 65 -22.44 6.71 6.52
CA SER A 65 -21.16 6.16 6.02
C SER A 65 -20.00 7.10 6.36
N GLN A 66 -18.93 6.54 6.89
CA GLN A 66 -17.72 7.28 7.25
C GLN A 66 -16.52 6.73 6.48
N LEU A 67 -15.67 7.62 5.97
CA LEU A 67 -14.42 7.24 5.36
C LEU A 67 -13.47 6.64 6.42
N VAL A 68 -12.93 5.46 6.12
CA VAL A 68 -11.93 4.78 6.96
C VAL A 68 -10.63 4.49 6.20
N SER A 69 -10.58 4.81 4.92
CA SER A 69 -9.33 4.82 4.16
C SER A 69 -8.43 5.97 4.61
N ASP A 70 -7.13 5.74 4.54
CA ASP A 70 -6.14 6.80 4.61
C ASP A 70 -6.34 7.77 3.45
N VAL A 71 -6.06 9.04 3.67
CA VAL A 71 -6.01 10.05 2.61
C VAL A 71 -4.54 10.37 2.35
N ASP A 72 -4.06 9.91 1.21
CA ASP A 72 -2.67 10.13 0.78
C ASP A 72 -2.60 11.45 -0.01
N PHE A 73 -1.89 12.44 0.52
CA PHE A 73 -1.63 13.70 -0.15
C PHE A 73 -0.18 13.80 -0.61
N LEU A 74 0.02 14.39 -1.77
CA LEU A 74 1.30 14.85 -2.23
C LEU A 74 1.23 16.37 -2.45
N TYR A 75 2.01 17.12 -1.69
CA TYR A 75 2.23 18.54 -1.92
C TYR A 75 3.46 18.71 -2.81
N VAL A 76 3.26 19.32 -4.00
CA VAL A 76 4.35 19.63 -4.94
C VAL A 76 4.55 21.13 -4.94
N TYR A 77 5.76 21.58 -4.63
CA TYR A 77 6.08 22.99 -4.55
C TYR A 77 7.02 23.44 -5.68
N TYR A 78 6.82 24.67 -6.10
CA TYR A 78 7.72 25.36 -7.02
C TYR A 78 8.79 26.12 -6.23
N GLY A 79 10.07 26.03 -6.65
CA GLY A 79 11.17 26.70 -5.97
C GLY A 79 11.93 25.83 -4.97
N ASP A 80 12.64 26.48 -4.04
CA ASP A 80 13.58 25.80 -3.11
C ASP A 80 12.91 25.27 -1.83
N ALA A 81 11.72 25.76 -1.52
CA ALA A 81 10.98 25.37 -0.33
C ALA A 81 9.46 25.55 -0.52
N PRO A 82 8.64 24.79 0.23
CA PRO A 82 7.20 24.97 0.24
C PRO A 82 6.80 26.39 0.63
N SER A 83 5.88 27.00 -0.12
CA SER A 83 5.33 28.34 0.15
C SER A 83 4.25 28.32 1.25
N THR A 84 3.72 27.14 1.58
CA THR A 84 2.75 26.94 2.65
C THR A 84 3.37 26.15 3.81
N SER A 85 2.96 26.43 5.04
CA SER A 85 3.34 25.62 6.19
C SER A 85 2.75 24.21 6.08
N ILE A 86 3.60 23.24 5.79
CA ILE A 86 3.22 21.82 5.68
C ILE A 86 2.56 21.32 6.96
N ALA A 87 3.07 21.74 8.14
CA ALA A 87 2.48 21.37 9.42
C ALA A 87 1.08 21.98 9.64
N ALA A 88 0.79 23.14 9.05
CA ALA A 88 -0.55 23.72 9.12
C ALA A 88 -1.51 22.99 8.18
N LEU A 89 -1.09 22.68 6.95
CA LEU A 89 -1.87 21.91 5.99
C LEU A 89 -2.16 20.50 6.51
N GLN A 90 -1.16 19.83 7.12
CA GLN A 90 -1.35 18.53 7.75
C GLN A 90 -2.42 18.57 8.85
N ARG A 91 -2.34 19.54 9.76
CA ARG A 91 -3.34 19.70 10.83
C ARG A 91 -4.72 19.99 10.29
N GLU A 92 -4.83 20.81 9.24
CA GLU A 92 -6.13 21.08 8.64
C GLU A 92 -6.71 19.82 7.99
N ALA A 93 -5.91 19.04 7.27
CA ALA A 93 -6.34 17.77 6.73
C ALA A 93 -6.79 16.78 7.82
N GLU A 94 -6.08 16.72 8.96
CA GLU A 94 -6.42 15.87 10.11
C GLU A 94 -7.73 16.31 10.81
N ASN A 95 -8.16 17.57 10.65
CA ASN A 95 -9.49 18.02 11.12
C ASN A 95 -10.64 17.39 10.32
N HIS A 96 -10.39 17.03 9.06
CA HIS A 96 -11.39 16.49 8.14
C HIS A 96 -11.32 14.95 8.01
N PHE A 97 -10.15 14.37 8.18
CA PHE A 97 -9.92 12.96 7.88
C PHE A 97 -9.26 12.22 9.05
N PRO A 98 -9.70 10.98 9.34
CA PRO A 98 -9.19 10.22 10.50
C PRO A 98 -7.74 9.78 10.36
N THR A 99 -7.25 9.65 9.14
CA THR A 99 -5.87 9.26 8.84
C THR A 99 -5.40 10.02 7.59
N VAL A 100 -4.34 10.78 7.75
CA VAL A 100 -3.73 11.59 6.67
C VAL A 100 -2.26 11.24 6.55
N ASP A 101 -1.82 11.01 5.32
CA ASP A 101 -0.41 10.88 4.94
C ASP A 101 -0.09 12.02 3.95
N LEU A 102 0.70 13.00 4.39
CA LEU A 102 1.08 14.16 3.59
C LEU A 102 2.57 14.10 3.28
N MET A 103 2.89 13.88 2.02
CA MET A 103 4.25 13.93 1.50
C MET A 103 4.51 15.23 0.74
N THR A 104 5.77 15.64 0.69
CA THR A 104 6.19 16.84 -0.03
C THR A 104 7.30 16.53 -1.01
N LEU A 105 7.21 17.09 -2.22
CA LEU A 105 8.25 17.01 -3.25
C LEU A 105 8.45 18.38 -3.89
N SER A 106 9.69 18.68 -4.30
CA SER A 106 9.91 19.76 -5.26
C SER A 106 9.30 19.40 -6.62
N LEU A 107 8.97 20.38 -7.43
CA LEU A 107 8.51 20.14 -8.80
C LEU A 107 9.53 19.36 -9.64
N GLY A 108 10.82 19.57 -9.39
CA GLY A 108 11.90 18.83 -10.05
C GLY A 108 11.85 17.34 -9.70
N ASP A 109 11.74 17.00 -8.40
CA ASP A 109 11.63 15.62 -7.95
C ASP A 109 10.33 14.97 -8.43
N TYR A 110 9.22 15.69 -8.40
CA TYR A 110 7.95 15.19 -8.94
C TYR A 110 8.07 14.80 -10.41
N ARG A 111 8.70 15.63 -11.24
CA ARG A 111 8.86 15.36 -12.68
C ARG A 111 9.65 14.09 -12.95
N THR A 112 10.65 13.83 -12.14
CA THR A 112 11.63 12.75 -12.37
C THR A 112 11.38 11.48 -11.57
N ILE A 113 10.48 11.49 -10.58
CA ILE A 113 10.20 10.32 -9.74
C ILE A 113 9.75 9.10 -10.57
N GLN A 114 10.48 7.97 -10.42
CA GLN A 114 10.28 6.71 -11.14
C GLN A 114 9.97 5.57 -10.18
N THR A 115 8.87 5.68 -9.44
CA THR A 115 8.45 4.68 -8.43
C THR A 115 6.96 4.42 -8.52
N SER A 116 6.47 3.42 -7.80
CA SER A 116 5.03 3.13 -7.71
C SER A 116 4.22 4.31 -7.17
N LEU A 117 4.79 5.10 -6.25
CA LEU A 117 4.15 6.34 -5.80
C LEU A 117 4.09 7.35 -6.94
N GLY A 118 5.22 7.55 -7.64
CA GLY A 118 5.26 8.44 -8.82
C GLY A 118 4.24 8.00 -9.86
N PHE A 119 4.12 6.69 -10.11
CA PHE A 119 3.11 6.16 -11.00
C PHE A 119 1.69 6.49 -10.54
N ASP A 120 1.36 6.25 -9.26
CA ASP A 120 0.04 6.53 -8.69
C ASP A 120 -0.31 8.03 -8.82
N VAL A 121 0.57 8.92 -8.39
CA VAL A 121 0.26 10.36 -8.38
C VAL A 121 0.28 11.01 -9.75
N LYS A 122 1.10 10.52 -10.69
CA LYS A 122 1.18 11.05 -12.05
C LYS A 122 0.05 10.53 -12.96
N ASN A 123 -0.33 9.27 -12.83
CA ASN A 123 -1.31 8.65 -13.74
C ASN A 123 -2.73 8.61 -13.16
N LEU A 124 -2.87 8.57 -11.84
CA LEU A 124 -4.15 8.40 -11.15
C LEU A 124 -4.47 9.55 -10.21
N GLY A 125 -3.48 10.39 -9.87
CA GLY A 125 -3.63 11.49 -8.93
C GLY A 125 -4.76 12.46 -9.30
N LEU A 126 -5.39 13.01 -8.27
CA LEU A 126 -6.42 14.03 -8.38
C LEU A 126 -5.83 15.36 -7.94
N ALA A 127 -5.52 16.24 -8.88
CA ALA A 127 -5.12 17.60 -8.54
C ALA A 127 -6.31 18.36 -7.94
N LEU A 128 -6.11 18.91 -6.75
CA LEU A 128 -7.10 19.75 -6.07
C LEU A 128 -6.96 21.23 -6.45
N THR A 129 -5.92 21.58 -7.22
CA THR A 129 -5.67 22.92 -7.75
C THR A 129 -6.22 23.06 -9.17
N GLU A 130 -6.50 24.30 -9.59
CA GLU A 130 -7.13 24.59 -10.88
C GLU A 130 -6.25 24.20 -12.09
N HIS A 131 -4.94 24.14 -11.91
CA HIS A 131 -3.97 23.90 -12.99
C HIS A 131 -3.85 22.43 -13.42
N GLY A 132 -4.59 21.52 -12.77
CA GLY A 132 -4.44 20.07 -13.02
C GLY A 132 -3.14 19.50 -12.44
N LEU A 133 -2.70 18.35 -12.96
CA LEU A 133 -1.42 17.76 -12.55
C LEU A 133 -0.24 18.51 -13.22
N PRO A 134 0.91 18.65 -12.53
CA PRO A 134 2.11 19.20 -13.16
C PRO A 134 2.59 18.36 -14.34
N ASP A 135 3.23 18.98 -15.32
CA ASP A 135 3.93 18.27 -16.38
C ASP A 135 4.98 17.32 -15.81
N HIS A 136 5.06 16.11 -16.33
CA HIS A 136 5.94 15.07 -15.82
C HIS A 136 6.41 14.09 -16.90
N GLU A 137 7.51 13.41 -16.62
CA GLU A 137 7.95 12.29 -17.41
C GLU A 137 7.09 11.04 -17.12
N PRO A 138 6.85 10.17 -18.13
CA PRO A 138 6.18 8.90 -17.91
C PRO A 138 6.91 8.05 -16.87
N VAL A 139 6.15 7.38 -16.00
CA VAL A 139 6.71 6.43 -15.04
C VAL A 139 6.69 5.04 -15.63
N ILE A 140 7.87 4.42 -15.66
CA ILE A 140 8.05 3.03 -16.07
C ILE A 140 8.34 2.21 -14.81
N LEU A 141 7.37 1.37 -14.41
CA LEU A 141 7.55 0.45 -13.29
C LEU A 141 8.24 -0.83 -13.79
N ASP A 142 9.28 -1.25 -13.09
CA ASP A 142 9.95 -2.52 -13.37
C ASP A 142 9.56 -3.63 -12.37
N ALA A 143 9.94 -4.86 -12.67
CA ALA A 143 9.65 -6.01 -11.82
C ALA A 143 10.33 -5.92 -10.44
N ARG A 144 11.42 -5.16 -10.32
CA ARG A 144 12.13 -4.97 -9.04
C ARG A 144 11.35 -4.05 -8.12
N ASP A 145 10.80 -2.95 -8.67
CA ASP A 145 9.96 -2.04 -7.90
C ASP A 145 8.72 -2.77 -7.38
N ALA A 146 8.09 -3.58 -8.23
CA ALA A 146 6.97 -4.43 -7.86
C ALA A 146 7.33 -5.44 -6.75
N TYR A 147 8.51 -6.04 -6.85
CA TYR A 147 8.98 -7.00 -5.85
C TYR A 147 9.28 -6.35 -4.48
N GLU A 148 9.83 -5.13 -4.48
CA GLU A 148 10.05 -4.36 -3.25
C GLU A 148 8.75 -4.04 -2.53
N ILE A 149 7.72 -3.65 -3.29
CA ILE A 149 6.37 -3.43 -2.76
C ILE A 149 5.82 -4.72 -2.15
N LEU A 150 5.98 -5.85 -2.84
CA LEU A 150 5.56 -7.15 -2.33
C LEU A 150 6.22 -7.46 -0.98
N LEU A 151 7.55 -7.28 -0.88
CA LEU A 151 8.28 -7.53 0.36
C LEU A 151 7.89 -6.56 1.48
N TYR A 152 7.70 -5.28 1.16
CA TYR A 152 7.26 -4.28 2.14
C TYR A 152 5.93 -4.64 2.78
N TYR A 153 4.91 -4.98 1.98
CA TYR A 153 3.60 -5.34 2.54
C TYR A 153 3.59 -6.73 3.18
N THR A 154 4.50 -7.61 2.79
CA THR A 154 4.74 -8.86 3.53
C THR A 154 5.34 -8.58 4.91
N GLN A 155 6.27 -7.63 5.04
CA GLN A 155 6.75 -7.19 6.34
C GLN A 155 5.62 -6.56 7.17
N ALA A 156 4.75 -5.77 6.53
CA ALA A 156 3.60 -5.15 7.19
C ALA A 156 2.68 -6.19 7.85
N TYR A 157 2.50 -7.35 7.24
CA TYR A 157 1.77 -8.46 7.84
C TYR A 157 2.32 -8.84 9.22
N PHE A 158 3.66 -8.83 9.39
CA PHE A 158 4.29 -9.16 10.66
C PHE A 158 4.20 -8.00 11.66
N TRP A 159 4.63 -6.80 11.32
CA TRP A 159 4.65 -5.71 12.30
C TRP A 159 3.26 -5.27 12.77
N LEU A 160 2.22 -5.47 11.94
CA LEU A 160 0.82 -5.25 12.33
C LEU A 160 0.28 -6.40 13.20
N GLY A 161 1.05 -7.46 13.38
CA GLY A 161 0.66 -8.59 14.21
C GLY A 161 -0.55 -9.37 13.68
N ILE A 162 -0.78 -9.36 12.35
CA ILE A 162 -1.95 -9.99 11.71
C ILE A 162 -2.05 -11.45 12.07
N HIS A 163 -0.93 -12.18 12.04
CA HIS A 163 -0.90 -13.59 12.37
C HIS A 163 -1.37 -13.88 13.82
N ASN A 164 -0.92 -13.06 14.77
CA ASN A 164 -1.28 -13.22 16.18
C ASN A 164 -2.77 -12.89 16.40
N GLN A 165 -3.26 -11.81 15.78
CA GLN A 165 -4.67 -11.41 15.85
C GLN A 165 -5.58 -12.49 15.24
N TRP A 166 -5.18 -13.09 14.13
CA TRP A 166 -5.92 -14.20 13.52
C TRP A 166 -5.94 -15.43 14.44
N GLY A 167 -4.78 -15.81 15.00
CA GLY A 167 -4.67 -16.94 15.92
C GLY A 167 -5.49 -16.79 17.21
N THR A 168 -5.82 -15.57 17.61
CA THR A 168 -6.73 -15.28 18.75
C THR A 168 -8.20 -15.16 18.34
N GLY A 169 -8.53 -15.40 17.07
CA GLY A 169 -9.91 -15.32 16.57
C GLY A 169 -10.44 -13.89 16.43
N ASN A 170 -9.57 -12.91 16.19
CA ASN A 170 -10.01 -11.53 15.98
C ASN A 170 -10.87 -11.42 14.70
N THR A 171 -12.11 -10.99 14.87
CA THR A 171 -13.09 -10.80 13.80
C THR A 171 -13.53 -9.34 13.66
N SER A 172 -12.78 -8.39 14.23
CA SER A 172 -13.16 -6.97 14.17
C SER A 172 -13.12 -6.45 12.73
N PRO A 173 -14.00 -5.51 12.36
CA PRO A 173 -13.97 -4.88 11.03
C PRO A 173 -12.61 -4.26 10.69
N HIS A 174 -11.94 -3.67 11.68
CA HIS A 174 -10.61 -3.09 11.51
C HIS A 174 -9.54 -4.14 11.15
N PHE A 175 -9.57 -5.30 11.82
CA PHE A 175 -8.68 -6.42 11.48
C PHE A 175 -8.88 -6.86 10.03
N HIS A 176 -10.12 -7.08 9.64
CA HIS A 176 -10.45 -7.50 8.29
C HIS A 176 -10.11 -6.46 7.23
N LEU A 177 -10.31 -5.17 7.52
CA LEU A 177 -9.88 -4.08 6.65
C LEU A 177 -8.36 -4.10 6.45
N THR A 178 -7.60 -4.33 7.52
CA THR A 178 -6.14 -4.43 7.45
C THR A 178 -5.70 -5.62 6.60
N VAL A 179 -6.32 -6.79 6.77
CA VAL A 179 -6.06 -7.96 5.91
C VAL A 179 -6.38 -7.67 4.44
N ASN A 180 -7.54 -7.07 4.17
CA ASN A 180 -7.92 -6.68 2.81
C ASN A 180 -6.90 -5.71 2.18
N ARG A 181 -6.45 -4.71 2.93
CA ARG A 181 -5.41 -3.77 2.46
C ARG A 181 -4.14 -4.51 2.06
N LEU A 182 -3.67 -5.45 2.86
CA LEU A 182 -2.47 -6.23 2.56
C LEU A 182 -2.68 -7.11 1.34
N CYS A 183 -3.82 -7.80 1.22
CA CYS A 183 -4.18 -8.60 0.05
C CYS A 183 -4.17 -7.75 -1.23
N MET A 184 -4.82 -6.59 -1.21
CA MET A 184 -4.85 -5.67 -2.34
C MET A 184 -3.45 -5.20 -2.76
N LYS A 185 -2.55 -4.97 -1.81
CA LYS A 185 -1.18 -4.53 -2.11
C LYS A 185 -0.35 -5.67 -2.74
N VAL A 186 -0.51 -6.91 -2.28
CA VAL A 186 0.12 -8.09 -2.91
C VAL A 186 -0.38 -8.25 -4.35
N LEU A 187 -1.70 -8.17 -4.56
CA LEU A 187 -2.29 -8.30 -5.89
C LEU A 187 -1.83 -7.17 -6.84
N ARG A 188 -1.73 -5.93 -6.34
CA ARG A 188 -1.22 -4.80 -7.13
C ARG A 188 0.25 -4.95 -7.50
N ALA A 189 1.09 -5.39 -6.57
CA ALA A 189 2.48 -5.67 -6.88
C ALA A 189 2.59 -6.73 -8.00
N THR A 190 1.72 -7.74 -7.98
CA THR A 190 1.67 -8.75 -9.06
C THR A 190 1.14 -8.16 -10.36
N ALA A 191 0.12 -7.29 -10.30
CA ALA A 191 -0.45 -6.62 -11.46
C ALA A 191 0.52 -5.69 -12.21
N MET A 192 1.52 -5.17 -11.51
CA MET A 192 2.59 -4.37 -12.13
C MET A 192 3.36 -5.17 -13.19
N LEU A 193 3.54 -6.47 -12.99
CA LEU A 193 4.22 -7.33 -13.97
C LEU A 193 3.43 -7.49 -15.27
N ASP A 194 2.11 -7.34 -15.19
CA ASP A 194 1.21 -7.44 -16.35
C ASP A 194 0.94 -6.05 -16.98
N GLY A 195 1.58 -4.98 -16.50
CA GLY A 195 1.30 -3.60 -16.91
C GLY A 195 -0.11 -3.12 -16.53
N ALA A 196 -0.80 -3.85 -15.65
CA ALA A 196 -2.22 -3.68 -15.35
C ALA A 196 -2.50 -2.80 -14.11
N TYR A 197 -1.47 -2.26 -13.49
CA TYR A 197 -1.59 -1.55 -12.22
C TYR A 197 -2.61 -0.39 -12.22
N ALA A 198 -2.66 0.38 -13.31
CA ALA A 198 -3.54 1.53 -13.46
C ALA A 198 -4.91 1.21 -14.11
N HIS A 199 -5.10 0.02 -14.64
CA HIS A 199 -6.32 -0.29 -15.36
C HIS A 199 -7.51 -0.46 -14.42
N HIS A 200 -8.63 0.19 -14.75
CA HIS A 200 -9.83 0.17 -13.94
C HIS A 200 -10.63 -1.12 -14.05
N ASP A 201 -10.61 -1.71 -15.24
CA ASP A 201 -11.36 -2.91 -15.60
C ASP A 201 -10.56 -4.21 -15.43
N PHE A 202 -9.28 -4.07 -15.03
CA PHE A 202 -8.34 -5.18 -14.91
C PHE A 202 -8.12 -5.98 -16.21
N ALA A 203 -8.46 -5.41 -17.36
CA ALA A 203 -8.40 -6.09 -18.65
C ALA A 203 -7.01 -6.66 -19.00
N PRO A 204 -5.87 -5.97 -18.71
CA PRO A 204 -4.54 -6.52 -18.94
C PRO A 204 -4.12 -7.62 -17.97
N MET A 205 -4.83 -7.80 -16.85
CA MET A 205 -4.46 -8.79 -15.84
C MET A 205 -4.76 -10.21 -16.30
N ALA A 206 -3.94 -11.16 -15.84
CA ALA A 206 -4.29 -12.57 -15.94
C ALA A 206 -5.66 -12.83 -15.29
N PRO A 207 -6.53 -13.67 -15.89
CA PRO A 207 -7.93 -13.83 -15.43
C PRO A 207 -8.08 -14.16 -13.95
N HIS A 208 -7.22 -15.02 -13.42
CA HIS A 208 -7.24 -15.38 -12.00
C HIS A 208 -6.87 -14.21 -11.08
N LEU A 209 -5.93 -13.36 -11.50
CA LEU A 209 -5.54 -12.16 -10.74
C LEU A 209 -6.66 -11.12 -10.76
N ALA A 210 -7.30 -10.92 -11.92
CA ALA A 210 -8.44 -10.05 -12.05
C ALA A 210 -9.61 -10.48 -11.15
N GLU A 211 -9.87 -11.78 -11.04
CA GLU A 211 -10.89 -12.33 -10.16
C GLU A 211 -10.58 -12.10 -8.69
N GLN A 212 -9.33 -12.33 -8.29
CA GLN A 212 -8.87 -12.04 -6.92
C GLN A 212 -9.02 -10.55 -6.58
N MET A 213 -8.68 -9.65 -7.51
CA MET A 213 -8.86 -8.20 -7.34
C MET A 213 -10.34 -7.82 -7.19
N ARG A 214 -11.25 -8.39 -8.01
CA ARG A 214 -12.69 -8.15 -7.88
C ARG A 214 -13.23 -8.63 -6.52
N THR A 215 -12.78 -9.78 -6.05
CA THR A 215 -13.16 -10.33 -4.73
C THR A 215 -12.80 -9.34 -3.61
N GLU A 216 -11.58 -8.82 -3.59
CA GLU A 216 -11.15 -7.87 -2.57
C GLU A 216 -11.88 -6.53 -2.68
N LEU A 217 -12.15 -6.05 -3.90
CA LEU A 217 -12.95 -4.83 -4.10
C LEU A 217 -14.41 -5.02 -3.68
N THR A 218 -15.00 -6.17 -3.93
CA THR A 218 -16.36 -6.49 -3.47
C THR A 218 -16.45 -6.41 -1.97
N TRP A 219 -15.46 -6.92 -1.26
CA TRP A 219 -15.42 -6.78 0.20
C TRP A 219 -15.33 -5.31 0.63
N ARG A 220 -14.55 -4.47 -0.05
CA ARG A 220 -14.48 -3.03 0.24
C ARG A 220 -15.79 -2.30 0.05
N ARG A 221 -16.60 -2.74 -0.90
CA ARG A 221 -17.95 -2.21 -1.13
C ARG A 221 -18.93 -2.59 -0.01
N HIS A 222 -18.73 -3.78 0.56
CA HIS A 222 -19.61 -4.36 1.56
C HIS A 222 -18.80 -4.88 2.77
N PRO A 223 -18.13 -3.98 3.53
CA PRO A 223 -17.20 -4.39 4.60
C PRO A 223 -17.88 -5.01 5.82
N THR A 224 -19.22 -5.03 5.89
CA THR A 224 -20.00 -5.71 6.93
C THR A 224 -20.21 -7.19 6.64
N THR A 225 -20.00 -7.63 5.41
CA THR A 225 -20.02 -9.06 5.08
C THR A 225 -18.79 -9.73 5.71
N PRO A 226 -18.93 -10.87 6.40
CA PRO A 226 -17.77 -11.57 6.93
C PRO A 226 -16.76 -11.77 5.79
N PRO A 227 -15.54 -11.27 5.93
CA PRO A 227 -14.56 -11.43 4.89
C PRO A 227 -14.16 -12.89 4.78
N ALA A 228 -13.69 -13.25 3.61
CA ALA A 228 -13.04 -14.53 3.41
C ALA A 228 -11.88 -14.72 4.41
N ASP A 229 -11.53 -15.97 4.67
CA ASP A 229 -10.44 -16.38 5.53
C ASP A 229 -9.19 -15.48 5.39
N PRO A 230 -8.62 -14.94 6.47
CA PRO A 230 -7.36 -14.20 6.45
C PRO A 230 -6.21 -14.96 5.78
N GLY A 231 -6.28 -16.26 5.72
CA GLY A 231 -5.32 -17.13 5.00
C GLY A 231 -5.22 -16.83 3.50
N ARG A 232 -6.19 -16.16 2.90
CA ARG A 232 -6.13 -15.74 1.50
C ARG A 232 -4.90 -14.87 1.20
N PHE A 233 -4.40 -14.11 2.18
CA PHE A 233 -3.14 -13.39 2.05
C PHE A 233 -1.99 -14.31 1.62
N TRP A 234 -1.86 -15.48 2.26
CA TRP A 234 -0.83 -16.47 1.93
C TRP A 234 -1.04 -17.11 0.57
N THR A 235 -2.29 -17.31 0.17
CA THR A 235 -2.65 -17.81 -1.16
C THR A 235 -2.24 -16.81 -2.25
N TYR A 236 -2.54 -15.53 -2.05
CA TYR A 236 -2.14 -14.47 -3.00
C TYR A 236 -0.63 -14.29 -3.04
N LEU A 237 0.01 -14.33 -1.88
CA LEU A 237 1.46 -14.24 -1.79
C LEU A 237 2.17 -15.41 -2.47
N ALA A 238 1.62 -16.63 -2.39
CA ALA A 238 2.13 -17.80 -3.10
C ALA A 238 2.07 -17.60 -4.63
N SER A 239 0.93 -17.13 -5.13
CA SER A 239 0.74 -16.82 -6.55
C SER A 239 1.71 -15.71 -7.01
N ALA A 240 1.86 -14.66 -6.20
CA ALA A 240 2.80 -13.57 -6.46
C ALA A 240 4.25 -14.08 -6.56
N PHE A 241 4.72 -14.87 -5.60
CA PHE A 241 6.06 -15.44 -5.64
C PHE A 241 6.29 -16.32 -6.86
N THR A 242 5.31 -17.13 -7.25
CA THR A 242 5.43 -17.94 -8.48
C THR A 242 5.60 -17.07 -9.71
N ARG A 243 4.85 -15.96 -9.80
CA ARG A 243 4.93 -15.01 -10.90
C ARG A 243 6.29 -14.29 -10.94
N PHE A 244 6.76 -13.82 -9.79
CA PHE A 244 8.08 -13.17 -9.69
C PHE A 244 9.24 -14.14 -9.96
N ASP A 245 9.13 -15.40 -9.54
CA ASP A 245 10.13 -16.42 -9.89
C ASP A 245 10.21 -16.65 -11.41
N HIS A 246 9.07 -16.65 -12.08
CA HIS A 246 9.04 -16.74 -13.54
C HIS A 246 9.68 -15.50 -14.20
N GLU A 247 9.36 -14.31 -13.70
CA GLU A 247 9.87 -13.04 -14.24
C GLU A 247 11.39 -12.91 -14.08
N PHE A 248 11.91 -13.23 -12.89
CA PHE A 248 13.35 -13.17 -12.64
C PHE A 248 14.11 -14.40 -13.17
N GLY A 249 13.43 -15.42 -13.66
CA GLY A 249 14.01 -16.64 -14.19
C GLY A 249 14.83 -17.39 -13.13
N ARG A 250 16.11 -17.69 -13.44
CA ARG A 250 17.02 -18.39 -12.53
C ARG A 250 17.63 -17.49 -11.45
N GLN A 251 17.49 -16.19 -11.57
CA GLN A 251 17.98 -15.26 -10.55
C GLN A 251 17.04 -15.28 -9.35
N ARG A 252 17.62 -15.33 -8.16
CA ARG A 252 16.81 -15.19 -6.93
C ARG A 252 16.35 -13.75 -6.81
N PRO A 253 15.05 -13.49 -6.61
CA PRO A 253 14.52 -12.13 -6.51
C PRO A 253 15.18 -11.30 -5.40
N ASP A 254 15.49 -11.94 -4.24
CA ASP A 254 16.20 -11.29 -3.13
C ASP A 254 17.65 -10.92 -3.49
N ALA A 255 18.30 -11.68 -4.37
CA ALA A 255 19.65 -11.38 -4.85
C ALA A 255 19.65 -10.21 -5.85
N VAL A 256 18.61 -10.11 -6.68
CA VAL A 256 18.47 -9.00 -7.65
C VAL A 256 18.37 -7.65 -6.91
N ASN A 257 17.55 -7.59 -5.85
CA ASN A 257 17.42 -6.38 -5.05
C ASN A 257 18.65 -6.13 -4.15
N HIS A 258 19.32 -7.20 -3.69
CA HIS A 258 20.52 -7.07 -2.88
C HIS A 258 21.66 -6.31 -3.60
N THR A 259 21.83 -6.53 -4.88
CA THR A 259 22.89 -5.82 -5.66
C THR A 259 22.61 -4.33 -5.79
N ARG A 260 21.33 -3.92 -5.78
CA ARG A 260 20.92 -2.51 -5.84
C ARG A 260 21.28 -1.73 -4.56
N TYR A 261 21.34 -2.39 -3.41
CA TYR A 261 21.53 -1.76 -2.08
C TYR A 261 22.91 -1.98 -1.48
N ALA A 262 23.74 -2.84 -2.06
CA ALA A 262 25.01 -3.27 -1.44
C ALA A 262 26.06 -2.16 -1.26
N THR A 263 25.87 -1.00 -1.91
CA THR A 263 26.87 0.09 -1.96
C THR A 263 26.90 0.98 -0.74
N THR A 264 25.81 1.04 0.05
CA THR A 264 25.70 1.89 1.26
C THR A 264 25.48 1.07 2.53
N SER A 265 25.81 1.63 3.70
CA SER A 265 25.54 0.98 4.99
C SER A 265 24.04 0.75 5.21
N SER A 266 23.22 1.75 4.92
CA SER A 266 21.76 1.67 5.02
C SER A 266 21.20 0.63 4.03
N GLY A 267 21.73 0.60 2.80
CA GLY A 267 21.35 -0.38 1.79
C GLY A 267 21.65 -1.83 2.22
N ARG A 268 22.77 -2.08 2.91
CA ARG A 268 23.07 -3.41 3.44
C ARG A 268 22.08 -3.86 4.52
N ILE A 269 21.62 -2.95 5.37
CA ILE A 269 20.60 -3.23 6.38
C ILE A 269 19.30 -3.65 5.68
N ILE A 270 18.87 -2.92 4.67
CA ILE A 270 17.65 -3.18 3.94
C ILE A 270 17.73 -4.47 3.14
N ALA A 271 18.85 -4.74 2.46
CA ALA A 271 19.07 -6.01 1.79
C ALA A 271 18.96 -7.21 2.76
N ARG A 272 19.43 -7.03 4.00
CA ARG A 272 19.27 -8.04 5.05
C ARG A 272 17.80 -8.21 5.46
N HIS A 273 17.05 -7.10 5.61
CA HIS A 273 15.62 -7.16 5.92
C HIS A 273 14.83 -7.84 4.81
N HIS A 274 15.08 -7.47 3.55
CA HIS A 274 14.45 -8.09 2.40
C HIS A 274 14.71 -9.60 2.33
N ARG A 275 15.94 -10.03 2.55
CA ARG A 275 16.27 -11.47 2.63
C ARG A 275 15.52 -12.16 3.75
N THR A 276 15.49 -11.55 4.93
CA THR A 276 14.83 -12.11 6.11
C THR A 276 13.33 -12.29 5.86
N VAL A 277 12.64 -11.26 5.34
CA VAL A 277 11.21 -11.36 5.05
C VAL A 277 10.93 -12.34 3.92
N HIS A 278 11.76 -12.36 2.88
CA HIS A 278 11.63 -13.29 1.77
C HIS A 278 11.70 -14.76 2.26
N GLU A 279 12.73 -15.11 3.03
CA GLU A 279 12.89 -16.47 3.54
C GLU A 279 11.72 -16.89 4.45
N LEU A 280 11.31 -16.00 5.33
CA LEU A 280 10.18 -16.25 6.24
C LEU A 280 8.87 -16.42 5.45
N ALA A 281 8.58 -15.50 4.54
CA ALA A 281 7.38 -15.52 3.71
C ALA A 281 7.32 -16.76 2.83
N ARG A 282 8.42 -17.16 2.20
CA ARG A 282 8.51 -18.38 1.39
C ARG A 282 8.24 -19.64 2.19
N ALA A 283 8.78 -19.73 3.41
CA ALA A 283 8.53 -20.88 4.28
C ALA A 283 7.05 -20.97 4.67
N MET A 284 6.47 -19.84 5.07
CA MET A 284 5.05 -19.79 5.48
C MET A 284 4.11 -20.03 4.29
N THR A 285 4.40 -19.50 3.13
CA THR A 285 3.61 -19.72 1.91
C THR A 285 3.57 -21.21 1.53
N ARG A 286 4.73 -21.88 1.56
CA ARG A 286 4.78 -23.35 1.32
C ARG A 286 4.01 -24.14 2.36
N ALA A 287 4.09 -23.75 3.63
CA ALA A 287 3.35 -24.40 4.69
C ALA A 287 1.84 -24.23 4.52
N TRP A 288 1.41 -23.03 4.16
CA TRP A 288 0.00 -22.73 3.88
C TRP A 288 -0.56 -23.56 2.73
N LEU A 289 0.16 -23.64 1.62
CA LEU A 289 -0.25 -24.44 0.46
C LEU A 289 -0.31 -25.95 0.78
N ALA A 290 0.55 -26.45 1.67
CA ALA A 290 0.53 -27.84 2.09
C ALA A 290 -0.60 -28.14 3.09
N THR A 291 -0.84 -27.23 4.02
CA THR A 291 -1.86 -27.37 5.07
C THR A 291 -2.34 -25.98 5.44
N PRO A 292 -3.52 -25.55 4.96
CA PRO A 292 -4.08 -24.21 5.24
C PRO A 292 -4.61 -24.14 6.68
N ASP A 293 -3.69 -24.08 7.64
CA ASP A 293 -3.95 -24.02 9.06
C ASP A 293 -3.08 -22.96 9.75
N PRO A 294 -3.68 -22.00 10.50
CA PRO A 294 -2.95 -20.99 11.26
C PRO A 294 -1.94 -21.55 12.26
N ALA A 295 -2.22 -22.69 12.89
CA ALA A 295 -1.32 -23.33 13.85
C ALA A 295 -0.07 -23.88 13.15
N ALA A 296 -0.23 -24.46 11.97
CA ALA A 296 0.89 -24.89 11.13
C ALA A 296 1.78 -23.70 10.74
N LEU A 297 1.17 -22.57 10.35
CA LEU A 297 1.91 -21.32 10.06
C LEU A 297 2.70 -20.82 11.27
N THR A 298 2.11 -20.85 12.48
CA THR A 298 2.80 -20.46 13.72
C THR A 298 4.06 -21.27 13.93
N THR A 299 3.96 -22.58 13.79
CA THR A 299 5.09 -23.51 13.96
C THR A 299 6.19 -23.23 12.93
N VAL A 300 5.84 -23.06 11.66
CA VAL A 300 6.80 -22.78 10.58
C VAL A 300 7.43 -21.40 10.75
N LYS A 301 6.66 -20.38 11.15
CA LYS A 301 7.16 -19.03 11.47
C LYS A 301 8.27 -19.10 12.51
N GLN A 302 8.01 -19.76 13.64
CA GLN A 302 8.96 -19.89 14.75
C GLN A 302 10.24 -20.64 14.32
N ARG A 303 10.11 -21.80 13.69
CA ARG A 303 11.26 -22.60 13.22
C ARG A 303 12.11 -21.83 12.20
N THR A 304 11.47 -21.18 11.24
CA THR A 304 12.17 -20.42 10.21
C THR A 304 12.89 -19.22 10.81
N TRP A 305 12.24 -18.52 11.73
CA TRP A 305 12.83 -17.40 12.44
C TRP A 305 14.06 -17.79 13.26
N GLN A 306 13.98 -18.92 14.00
CA GLN A 306 15.12 -19.47 14.72
C GLN A 306 16.29 -19.78 13.79
N ARG A 307 16.03 -20.40 12.65
CA ARG A 307 17.05 -20.70 11.65
C ARG A 307 17.71 -19.45 11.07
N ILE A 308 16.92 -18.44 10.67
CA ILE A 308 17.42 -17.19 10.07
C ILE A 308 18.29 -16.41 11.06
N THR A 309 17.89 -16.39 12.33
CA THR A 309 18.58 -15.62 13.38
C THR A 309 19.67 -16.42 14.07
N GLY A 310 19.84 -17.70 13.81
CA GLY A 310 20.75 -18.60 14.52
C GLY A 310 20.39 -18.79 16.01
N TRP A 311 19.11 -18.62 16.35
CA TRP A 311 18.66 -18.62 17.74
C TRP A 311 18.27 -20.01 18.21
N THR A 312 18.84 -20.43 19.34
CA THR A 312 18.62 -21.75 19.94
C THR A 312 17.92 -21.71 21.31
N GLY A 313 17.10 -20.69 21.58
CA GLY A 313 16.21 -20.72 22.76
C GLY A 313 16.53 -19.78 23.93
N SER A 314 17.34 -18.74 23.74
CA SER A 314 17.53 -17.70 24.77
C SER A 314 16.37 -16.67 24.72
N THR A 315 15.86 -16.27 25.87
CA THR A 315 14.69 -15.41 26.09
C THR A 315 14.90 -13.93 25.67
N THR A 316 16.00 -13.58 25.05
CA THR A 316 16.41 -12.19 24.81
C THR A 316 16.29 -11.69 23.36
N ARG A 317 15.84 -12.53 22.41
CA ARG A 317 15.71 -12.11 21.02
C ARG A 317 14.27 -11.77 20.65
N PRO A 318 14.06 -10.70 19.86
CA PRO A 318 12.71 -10.27 19.47
C PRO A 318 12.02 -11.31 18.61
N SER A 319 10.69 -11.35 18.69
CA SER A 319 9.83 -12.08 17.73
C SER A 319 9.97 -11.48 16.32
N PRO A 320 9.54 -12.16 15.26
CA PRO A 320 9.46 -11.56 13.93
C PRO A 320 8.68 -10.24 13.95
N GLU A 321 7.57 -10.22 14.67
CA GLU A 321 6.71 -9.04 14.80
C GLU A 321 7.45 -7.86 15.45
N ASP A 322 8.13 -8.09 16.55
CA ASP A 322 8.89 -7.05 17.27
C ASP A 322 10.09 -6.58 16.45
N TYR A 323 10.76 -7.51 15.78
CA TYR A 323 11.89 -7.19 14.91
C TYR A 323 11.44 -6.26 13.76
N PHE A 324 10.41 -6.65 13.01
CA PHE A 324 9.94 -5.83 11.91
C PHE A 324 9.31 -4.52 12.38
N ARG A 325 8.67 -4.51 13.56
CA ARG A 325 8.14 -3.28 14.16
C ARG A 325 9.25 -2.31 14.56
N ALA A 326 10.34 -2.79 15.15
CA ALA A 326 11.47 -1.97 15.53
C ALA A 326 12.16 -1.32 14.31
N HIS A 327 12.18 -2.01 13.16
CA HIS A 327 12.84 -1.53 11.93
C HIS A 327 11.89 -0.91 10.90
N ARG A 328 10.61 -0.74 11.25
CA ARG A 328 9.62 -0.23 10.28
C ARG A 328 9.95 1.15 9.73
N HIS A 329 10.50 2.04 10.57
CA HIS A 329 10.86 3.40 10.16
C HIS A 329 12.06 3.39 9.23
N ASP A 330 13.12 2.64 9.55
CA ASP A 330 14.29 2.52 8.67
C ASP A 330 13.91 2.04 7.28
N ILE A 331 12.97 1.08 7.20
CA ILE A 331 12.48 0.52 5.94
C ILE A 331 11.58 1.53 5.23
N HIS A 332 10.68 2.20 5.96
CA HIS A 332 9.79 3.21 5.41
C HIS A 332 10.57 4.42 4.88
N ASP A 333 11.49 4.95 5.68
CA ASP A 333 12.32 6.09 5.31
C ASP A 333 13.20 5.77 4.10
N HIS A 334 13.70 4.54 4.02
CA HIS A 334 14.45 4.12 2.84
C HIS A 334 13.57 4.01 1.60
N LEU A 335 12.37 3.44 1.72
CA LEU A 335 11.42 3.38 0.60
C LEU A 335 11.00 4.79 0.17
N LEU A 336 10.82 5.71 1.10
CA LEU A 336 10.59 7.13 0.80
C LEU A 336 11.80 7.75 0.09
N ALA A 337 13.01 7.54 0.62
CA ALA A 337 14.24 8.04 -0.01
C ALA A 337 14.45 7.46 -1.41
N MET A 338 14.12 6.17 -1.61
CA MET A 338 14.17 5.56 -2.95
C MET A 338 13.06 6.07 -3.87
N LYS A 339 11.92 6.42 -3.32
CA LYS A 339 10.83 7.05 -4.08
C LYS A 339 11.27 8.40 -4.68
N VAL A 340 12.23 9.06 -4.05
CA VAL A 340 12.77 10.38 -4.46
C VAL A 340 14.12 10.26 -5.18
N GLN A 341 14.81 9.12 -5.13
CA GLN A 341 16.08 8.99 -5.89
C GLN A 341 15.82 9.03 -7.38
N VAL A 342 16.16 10.17 -7.95
CA VAL A 342 16.32 10.40 -9.38
C VAL A 342 17.40 9.44 -9.90
N ARG A 343 17.09 8.69 -10.93
CA ARG A 343 18.09 7.91 -11.68
C ARG A 343 18.96 8.84 -12.51
#